data_87a4243b0d0bfba0c15fb437c6ef1383
#
_entry.id   87a4243b0d0bfba0c15fb437c6ef1383
#
_cell.length_a   1.000
_cell.length_b   1.000
_cell.length_c   1.000
_cell.angle_alpha   90.00
_cell.angle_beta   90.00
_cell.angle_gamma   90.00
#
_symmetry.space_group_name_H-M   'P 1'
#
loop_
_entity.id
_entity.type
_entity.pdbx_description
1 polymer ?
#
loop_
_entity_poly.entity_id
_entity_poly.type
_entity_poly.pdbx_seq_one_letter_code
_entity_poly.pdbx_strand_id
1 'polypeptide(L)'
;MPASASTRTIRILGPLALCAALAGLTGTAHAVPEAQFQSAFQQFLQASGGNSNAIEQAAEAFSGLSNRATTNPVVLAYAGAATAMRATTTMLPWKKMGYAEDGLAQLDKALTLLTPAHDAAVHNGTPGVLEVKFVAANTFLAVPGFMHRQERGAKLLGEVLNSALLAGAPLGFKGSVWLKAANEATKAGNPAEAKRYLDLIVQQKAPQAAQAQALLKGAST
;
A
#
# COMPACT_ATOMS: atom_id res chain seq x y z
N MET A 1 88.76 32.97 -20.29
CA MET A 1 87.79 33.67 -19.50
C MET A 1 86.40 33.42 -20.14
N PRO A 2 85.56 32.56 -19.61
CA PRO A 2 84.27 32.41 -20.16
C PRO A 2 83.20 33.09 -19.27
N ALA A 3 82.30 33.79 -19.94
CA ALA A 3 81.16 34.47 -19.34
C ALA A 3 80.05 33.47 -18.98
N SER A 4 79.57 33.61 -17.75
CA SER A 4 78.41 32.84 -17.20
C SER A 4 77.12 33.40 -17.72
N ALA A 5 76.34 32.58 -18.41
CA ALA A 5 74.98 32.90 -18.81
C ALA A 5 73.97 32.34 -17.75
N SER A 6 73.31 33.26 -17.06
CA SER A 6 72.25 32.95 -16.06
C SER A 6 70.96 32.70 -16.79
N THR A 7 70.49 31.47 -16.75
CA THR A 7 69.15 31.07 -17.27
C THR A 7 68.08 31.34 -16.23
N ARG A 8 67.18 32.31 -16.47
CA ARG A 8 65.98 32.60 -15.66
C ARG A 8 64.91 31.61 -16.03
N THR A 9 64.58 30.75 -15.10
CA THR A 9 63.42 29.84 -15.18
C THR A 9 62.16 30.60 -14.87
N ILE A 10 61.32 30.78 -15.88
CA ILE A 10 59.97 31.35 -15.73
C ILE A 10 59.03 30.23 -15.24
N ARG A 11 58.56 30.34 -14.01
CA ARG A 11 57.47 29.47 -13.48
C ARG A 11 56.15 30.01 -14.00
N ILE A 12 55.56 29.27 -14.92
CA ILE A 12 54.17 29.48 -15.35
C ILE A 12 53.25 28.88 -14.28
N LEU A 13 52.57 29.74 -13.53
CA LEU A 13 51.44 29.33 -12.66
C LEU A 13 50.25 29.01 -13.57
N GLY A 14 49.89 27.72 -13.65
CA GLY A 14 48.65 27.27 -14.25
C GLY A 14 47.45 27.64 -13.40
N PRO A 15 46.30 27.98 -14.01
CA PRO A 15 45.10 28.30 -13.25
C PRO A 15 44.55 27.05 -12.56
N LEU A 16 44.36 27.13 -11.23
CA LEU A 16 43.57 26.15 -10.48
C LEU A 16 42.16 26.14 -11.03
N ALA A 17 41.78 25.05 -11.68
CA ALA A 17 40.42 24.76 -12.03
C ALA A 17 39.64 24.43 -10.75
N LEU A 18 38.84 25.38 -10.31
CA LEU A 18 37.86 25.21 -9.21
C LEU A 18 36.70 24.35 -9.72
N CYS A 19 36.82 23.02 -9.62
CA CYS A 19 35.71 22.12 -9.81
C CYS A 19 34.74 22.33 -8.63
N ALA A 20 33.76 23.19 -8.83
CA ALA A 20 32.58 23.26 -7.96
C ALA A 20 31.84 21.93 -8.06
N ALA A 21 31.98 21.06 -7.05
CA ALA A 21 31.16 19.90 -6.86
C ALA A 21 29.73 20.39 -6.54
N LEU A 22 28.86 20.41 -7.57
CA LEU A 22 27.41 20.42 -7.34
C LEU A 22 27.08 19.08 -6.68
N ALA A 23 27.14 19.05 -5.35
CA ALA A 23 26.48 18.02 -4.57
C ALA A 23 24.98 18.20 -4.83
N GLY A 24 24.44 17.39 -5.77
CA GLY A 24 23.02 17.31 -6.01
C GLY A 24 22.36 16.99 -4.68
N LEU A 25 21.53 17.90 -4.19
CA LEU A 25 20.51 17.64 -3.19
C LEU A 25 19.50 16.69 -3.85
N THR A 26 19.85 15.42 -3.95
CA THR A 26 18.87 14.37 -4.12
C THR A 26 18.08 14.38 -2.83
N GLY A 27 16.92 15.01 -2.86
CA GLY A 27 15.95 14.91 -1.76
C GLY A 27 15.72 13.43 -1.50
N THR A 28 16.31 12.93 -0.42
CA THR A 28 16.02 11.59 0.08
C THR A 28 14.55 11.61 0.45
N ALA A 29 13.71 11.06 -0.43
CA ALA A 29 12.36 10.67 -0.02
C ALA A 29 12.56 9.89 1.27
N HIS A 30 12.08 10.44 2.40
CA HIS A 30 12.31 9.82 3.70
C HIS A 30 11.57 8.48 3.66
N ALA A 31 12.33 7.41 3.49
CA ALA A 31 11.79 6.07 3.57
C ALA A 31 11.15 5.91 4.96
N VAL A 32 9.91 5.45 4.99
CA VAL A 32 9.23 5.17 6.26
C VAL A 32 9.98 4.01 6.93
N PRO A 33 10.44 4.18 8.19
CA PRO A 33 11.10 3.10 8.91
C PRO A 33 10.16 1.90 9.03
N GLU A 34 10.64 0.70 8.69
CA GLU A 34 9.83 -0.52 8.68
C GLU A 34 9.15 -0.77 10.02
N ALA A 35 9.84 -0.55 11.14
CA ALA A 35 9.25 -0.72 12.47
C ALA A 35 8.04 0.19 12.72
N GLN A 36 8.05 1.42 12.20
CA GLN A 36 6.92 2.35 12.33
C GLN A 36 5.76 1.91 11.43
N PHE A 37 6.06 1.47 10.21
CA PHE A 37 5.05 0.91 9.33
C PHE A 37 4.40 -0.32 9.97
N GLN A 38 5.18 -1.26 10.49
CA GLN A 38 4.69 -2.47 11.12
C GLN A 38 3.79 -2.18 12.33
N SER A 39 4.16 -1.21 13.17
CA SER A 39 3.32 -0.79 14.29
C SER A 39 1.96 -0.27 13.83
N ALA A 40 1.94 0.61 12.83
CA ALA A 40 0.71 1.14 12.24
C ALA A 40 -0.11 0.03 11.56
N PHE A 41 0.57 -0.89 10.87
CA PHE A 41 -0.06 -2.00 10.18
C PHE A 41 -0.76 -2.98 11.14
N GLN A 42 -0.18 -3.28 12.30
CA GLN A 42 -0.85 -4.09 13.32
C GLN A 42 -2.13 -3.43 13.84
N GLN A 43 -2.14 -2.12 14.05
CA GLN A 43 -3.34 -1.37 14.42
C GLN A 43 -4.41 -1.45 13.29
N PHE A 44 -3.97 -1.30 12.04
CA PHE A 44 -4.85 -1.44 10.88
C PHE A 44 -5.47 -2.83 10.77
N LEU A 45 -4.71 -3.88 11.02
CA LEU A 45 -5.24 -5.26 11.02
C LEU A 45 -6.29 -5.46 12.11
N GLN A 46 -6.07 -4.94 13.32
CA GLN A 46 -7.05 -4.98 14.41
C GLN A 46 -8.33 -4.21 14.03
N ALA A 47 -8.18 -3.02 13.46
CA ALA A 47 -9.31 -2.21 12.97
C ALA A 47 -10.11 -2.95 11.90
N SER A 48 -9.43 -3.55 10.92
CA SER A 48 -10.04 -4.34 9.85
C SER A 48 -10.70 -5.62 10.36
N GLY A 49 -10.23 -6.16 11.48
CA GLY A 49 -10.80 -7.30 12.18
C GLY A 49 -12.03 -6.96 13.05
N GLY A 50 -12.48 -5.69 13.05
CA GLY A 50 -13.69 -5.25 13.76
C GLY A 50 -13.43 -4.59 15.13
N ASN A 51 -12.19 -4.38 15.52
CA ASN A 51 -11.86 -3.61 16.72
C ASN A 51 -12.03 -2.11 16.45
N SER A 52 -13.17 -1.54 16.85
CA SER A 52 -13.48 -0.13 16.64
C SER A 52 -12.51 0.83 17.31
N ASN A 53 -11.92 0.45 18.45
CA ASN A 53 -10.95 1.28 19.16
C ASN A 53 -9.62 1.40 18.38
N ALA A 54 -9.28 0.40 17.56
CA ALA A 54 -8.08 0.43 16.74
C ALA A 54 -8.23 1.30 15.48
N ILE A 55 -9.45 1.68 15.09
CA ILE A 55 -9.69 2.49 13.87
C ILE A 55 -9.04 3.87 14.00
N GLU A 56 -9.27 4.55 15.12
CA GLU A 56 -8.69 5.88 15.33
C GLU A 56 -7.16 5.81 15.41
N GLN A 57 -6.63 4.82 16.13
CA GLN A 57 -5.19 4.60 16.25
C GLN A 57 -4.53 4.32 14.90
N ALA A 58 -5.15 3.48 14.06
CA ALA A 58 -4.66 3.19 12.71
C ALA A 58 -4.70 4.45 11.83
N ALA A 59 -5.80 5.23 11.90
CA ALA A 59 -5.94 6.46 11.12
C ALA A 59 -4.88 7.51 11.54
N GLU A 60 -4.66 7.72 12.81
CA GLU A 60 -3.63 8.65 13.32
C GLU A 60 -2.23 8.18 12.93
N ALA A 61 -1.92 6.90 13.12
CA ALA A 61 -0.61 6.34 12.82
C ALA A 61 -0.27 6.49 11.32
N PHE A 62 -1.17 6.06 10.44
CA PHE A 62 -0.94 6.16 8.99
C PHE A 62 -1.01 7.60 8.47
N SER A 63 -1.83 8.47 9.04
CA SER A 63 -1.82 9.90 8.74
C SER A 63 -0.46 10.52 9.09
N GLY A 64 0.07 10.22 10.26
CA GLY A 64 1.40 10.68 10.66
C GLY A 64 2.53 10.18 9.76
N LEU A 65 2.43 8.93 9.27
CA LEU A 65 3.38 8.38 8.29
C LEU A 65 3.24 9.05 6.93
N SER A 66 2.01 9.22 6.42
CA SER A 66 1.75 9.80 5.11
C SER A 66 2.16 11.27 5.01
N ASN A 67 2.04 12.03 6.10
CA ASN A 67 2.50 13.43 6.16
C ASN A 67 4.03 13.54 6.03
N ARG A 68 4.77 12.51 6.42
CA ARG A 68 6.24 12.45 6.30
C ARG A 68 6.69 11.83 4.97
N ALA A 69 5.86 11.01 4.36
CA ALA A 69 6.16 10.29 3.12
C ALA A 69 5.04 10.51 2.09
N THR A 70 4.81 11.76 1.71
CA THR A 70 3.68 12.23 0.89
C THR A 70 3.59 11.61 -0.50
N THR A 71 4.69 11.01 -0.98
CA THR A 71 4.80 10.34 -2.28
C THR A 71 4.83 8.81 -2.17
N ASN A 72 4.72 8.25 -0.95
CA ASN A 72 4.67 6.81 -0.76
C ASN A 72 3.23 6.29 -0.95
N PRO A 73 2.92 5.59 -2.06
CA PRO A 73 1.56 5.17 -2.36
C PRO A 73 1.03 4.11 -1.38
N VAL A 74 1.90 3.27 -0.82
CA VAL A 74 1.48 2.22 0.13
C VAL A 74 1.00 2.86 1.44
N VAL A 75 1.79 3.76 2.00
CA VAL A 75 1.43 4.46 3.23
C VAL A 75 0.16 5.29 3.03
N LEU A 76 0.05 5.99 1.89
CA LEU A 76 -1.13 6.79 1.57
C LEU A 76 -2.38 5.93 1.39
N ALA A 77 -2.25 4.73 0.82
CA ALA A 77 -3.38 3.80 0.68
C ALA A 77 -3.90 3.34 2.04
N TYR A 78 -3.03 2.98 2.96
CA TYR A 78 -3.43 2.63 4.33
C TYR A 78 -4.02 3.81 5.09
N ALA A 79 -3.47 5.02 4.93
CA ALA A 79 -4.02 6.24 5.52
C ALA A 79 -5.46 6.48 5.00
N GLY A 80 -5.68 6.35 3.69
CA GLY A 80 -6.99 6.49 3.08
C GLY A 80 -7.99 5.44 3.56
N ALA A 81 -7.59 4.17 3.62
CA ALA A 81 -8.44 3.10 4.11
C ALA A 81 -8.80 3.28 5.59
N ALA A 82 -7.84 3.61 6.45
CA ALA A 82 -8.07 3.86 7.87
C ALA A 82 -8.98 5.09 8.08
N THR A 83 -8.79 6.16 7.30
CA THR A 83 -9.67 7.35 7.31
C THR A 83 -11.10 6.97 6.92
N ALA A 84 -11.29 6.18 5.86
CA ALA A 84 -12.61 5.71 5.45
C ALA A 84 -13.28 4.84 6.54
N MET A 85 -12.51 4.02 7.27
CA MET A 85 -13.05 3.23 8.39
C MET A 85 -13.63 4.10 9.51
N ARG A 86 -13.12 5.31 9.74
CA ARG A 86 -13.67 6.26 10.73
C ARG A 86 -15.14 6.59 10.48
N ALA A 87 -15.64 6.45 9.26
CA ALA A 87 -17.04 6.59 8.95
C ALA A 87 -17.94 5.61 9.74
N THR A 88 -17.39 4.49 10.20
CA THR A 88 -18.14 3.49 10.99
C THR A 88 -18.19 3.82 12.48
N THR A 89 -17.33 4.70 12.99
CA THR A 89 -17.22 5.02 14.41
C THR A 89 -18.05 6.24 14.84
N THR A 90 -18.62 6.98 13.90
CA THR A 90 -19.43 8.17 14.20
C THR A 90 -20.89 7.96 13.84
N MET A 91 -21.79 8.56 14.64
CA MET A 91 -23.24 8.58 14.35
C MET A 91 -23.65 9.80 13.50
N LEU A 92 -22.77 10.78 13.32
CA LEU A 92 -23.07 12.03 12.64
C LEU A 92 -22.99 11.86 11.11
N PRO A 93 -24.09 11.98 10.34
CA PRO A 93 -24.10 11.67 8.91
C PRO A 93 -23.06 12.44 8.10
N TRP A 94 -22.88 13.74 8.38
CA TRP A 94 -21.90 14.58 7.69
C TRP A 94 -20.44 14.15 7.96
N LYS A 95 -20.14 13.69 9.20
CA LYS A 95 -18.82 13.15 9.51
C LYS A 95 -18.59 11.80 8.83
N LYS A 96 -19.61 10.94 8.77
CA LYS A 96 -19.53 9.68 7.99
C LYS A 96 -19.16 9.96 6.55
N MET A 97 -19.86 10.90 5.91
CA MET A 97 -19.61 11.26 4.52
C MET A 97 -18.19 11.84 4.36
N GLY A 98 -17.80 12.80 5.19
CA GLY A 98 -16.48 13.41 5.13
C GLY A 98 -15.36 12.39 5.27
N TYR A 99 -15.41 11.51 6.27
CA TYR A 99 -14.38 10.46 6.43
C TYR A 99 -14.35 9.48 5.24
N ALA A 100 -15.50 9.12 4.69
CA ALA A 100 -15.53 8.26 3.53
C ALA A 100 -14.92 8.95 2.29
N GLU A 101 -15.33 10.17 2.00
CA GLU A 101 -14.84 10.95 0.86
C GLU A 101 -13.34 11.25 0.97
N ASP A 102 -12.87 11.70 2.13
CA ASP A 102 -11.45 11.96 2.39
C ASP A 102 -10.61 10.70 2.22
N GLY A 103 -11.07 9.57 2.75
CA GLY A 103 -10.40 8.30 2.61
C GLY A 103 -10.34 7.82 1.15
N LEU A 104 -11.45 7.94 0.42
CA LEU A 104 -11.50 7.59 -1.00
C LEU A 104 -10.59 8.49 -1.85
N ALA A 105 -10.53 9.79 -1.58
CA ALA A 105 -9.63 10.71 -2.27
C ALA A 105 -8.15 10.36 -2.05
N GLN A 106 -7.78 9.97 -0.83
CA GLN A 106 -6.42 9.49 -0.53
C GLN A 106 -6.10 8.20 -1.29
N LEU A 107 -7.03 7.26 -1.39
CA LEU A 107 -6.87 6.03 -2.18
C LEU A 107 -6.73 6.32 -3.67
N ASP A 108 -7.54 7.23 -4.20
CA ASP A 108 -7.43 7.68 -5.59
C ASP A 108 -6.04 8.27 -5.86
N LYS A 109 -5.54 9.12 -4.97
CA LYS A 109 -4.18 9.67 -5.04
C LYS A 109 -3.12 8.58 -4.95
N ALA A 110 -3.24 7.61 -4.03
CA ALA A 110 -2.30 6.51 -3.91
C ALA A 110 -2.19 5.70 -5.22
N LEU A 111 -3.32 5.43 -5.86
CA LEU A 111 -3.35 4.74 -7.15
C LEU A 111 -2.67 5.54 -8.28
N THR A 112 -2.77 6.88 -8.28
CA THR A 112 -2.10 7.72 -9.28
C THR A 112 -0.58 7.83 -9.08
N LEU A 113 -0.10 7.59 -7.86
CA LEU A 113 1.34 7.58 -7.54
C LEU A 113 2.05 6.28 -7.92
N LEU A 114 1.31 5.25 -8.35
CA LEU A 114 1.91 3.98 -8.75
C LEU A 114 2.75 4.15 -10.02
N THR A 115 3.95 3.57 -9.96
CA THR A 115 4.91 3.50 -11.07
C THR A 115 5.46 2.08 -11.16
N PRO A 116 6.14 1.68 -12.24
CA PRO A 116 6.78 0.36 -12.34
C PRO A 116 7.77 0.04 -11.20
N ALA A 117 8.33 1.06 -10.54
CA ALA A 117 9.19 0.83 -9.36
C ALA A 117 8.45 0.15 -8.20
N HIS A 118 7.11 0.27 -8.14
CA HIS A 118 6.28 -0.35 -7.11
C HIS A 118 5.94 -1.82 -7.38
N ASP A 119 6.46 -2.40 -8.48
CA ASP A 119 6.43 -3.85 -8.69
C ASP A 119 7.37 -4.59 -7.72
N ALA A 120 8.34 -3.87 -7.15
CA ALA A 120 9.16 -4.38 -6.07
C ALA A 120 8.39 -4.43 -4.74
N ALA A 121 8.80 -5.35 -3.87
CA ALA A 121 8.32 -5.40 -2.49
C ALA A 121 8.78 -4.16 -1.72
N VAL A 122 7.85 -3.50 -1.03
CA VAL A 122 8.13 -2.29 -0.24
C VAL A 122 8.02 -2.62 1.25
N HIS A 123 6.83 -3.00 1.69
CA HIS A 123 6.56 -3.40 3.07
C HIS A 123 6.00 -4.84 3.10
N ASN A 124 6.15 -5.54 4.23
CA ASN A 124 5.64 -6.92 4.41
C ASN A 124 6.07 -7.93 3.32
N GLY A 125 7.10 -7.64 2.53
CA GLY A 125 7.51 -8.47 1.40
C GLY A 125 6.50 -8.52 0.25
N THR A 126 5.51 -7.60 0.23
CA THR A 126 4.48 -7.52 -0.80
C THR A 126 4.85 -6.48 -1.86
N PRO A 127 4.72 -6.78 -3.18
CA PRO A 127 4.83 -5.77 -4.21
C PRO A 127 3.91 -4.58 -3.93
N GLY A 128 4.46 -3.36 -3.93
CA GLY A 128 3.73 -2.15 -3.55
C GLY A 128 2.49 -1.92 -4.42
N VAL A 129 2.58 -2.23 -5.73
CA VAL A 129 1.45 -2.12 -6.65
C VAL A 129 0.28 -3.03 -6.26
N LEU A 130 0.56 -4.27 -5.81
CA LEU A 130 -0.48 -5.20 -5.35
C LEU A 130 -1.11 -4.73 -4.04
N GLU A 131 -0.28 -4.24 -3.12
CA GLU A 131 -0.72 -3.79 -1.80
C GLU A 131 -1.66 -2.59 -1.94
N VAL A 132 -1.27 -1.56 -2.69
CA VAL A 132 -2.10 -0.37 -2.95
C VAL A 132 -3.41 -0.73 -3.64
N LYS A 133 -3.37 -1.53 -4.71
CA LYS A 133 -4.58 -1.95 -5.43
C LYS A 133 -5.51 -2.77 -4.54
N PHE A 134 -4.97 -3.66 -3.72
CA PHE A 134 -5.78 -4.49 -2.84
C PHE A 134 -6.42 -3.69 -1.71
N VAL A 135 -5.69 -2.77 -1.07
CA VAL A 135 -6.22 -1.87 -0.05
C VAL A 135 -7.33 -0.99 -0.63
N ALA A 136 -7.12 -0.42 -1.82
CA ALA A 136 -8.13 0.38 -2.51
C ALA A 136 -9.36 -0.48 -2.89
N ALA A 137 -9.16 -1.68 -3.44
CA ALA A 137 -10.24 -2.60 -3.78
C ALA A 137 -11.11 -2.92 -2.56
N ASN A 138 -10.49 -3.27 -1.43
CA ASN A 138 -11.22 -3.58 -0.19
C ASN A 138 -12.08 -2.41 0.26
N THR A 139 -11.53 -1.21 0.26
CA THR A 139 -12.25 0.00 0.71
C THR A 139 -13.37 0.36 -0.26
N PHE A 140 -13.11 0.36 -1.58
CA PHE A 140 -14.12 0.67 -2.61
C PHE A 140 -15.28 -0.32 -2.60
N LEU A 141 -15.03 -1.60 -2.32
CA LEU A 141 -16.06 -2.64 -2.19
C LEU A 141 -16.81 -2.60 -0.85
N ALA A 142 -16.30 -1.86 0.14
CA ALA A 142 -16.91 -1.74 1.45
C ALA A 142 -17.80 -0.50 1.61
N VAL A 143 -17.56 0.56 0.83
CA VAL A 143 -18.38 1.78 0.93
C VAL A 143 -19.78 1.58 0.32
N PRO A 144 -20.78 2.37 0.75
CA PRO A 144 -22.15 2.27 0.24
C PRO A 144 -22.26 2.45 -1.27
N GLY A 145 -23.24 1.77 -1.91
CA GLY A 145 -23.44 1.74 -3.35
C GLY A 145 -23.64 3.12 -3.99
N PHE A 146 -24.27 4.05 -3.28
CA PHE A 146 -24.46 5.41 -3.78
C PHE A 146 -23.16 6.22 -3.98
N MET A 147 -22.03 5.76 -3.44
CA MET A 147 -20.71 6.35 -3.68
C MET A 147 -20.08 5.90 -5.01
N HIS A 148 -20.72 4.98 -5.74
CA HIS A 148 -20.33 4.51 -7.07
C HIS A 148 -18.87 4.03 -7.17
N ARG A 149 -18.40 3.26 -6.16
CA ARG A 149 -17.02 2.74 -6.10
C ARG A 149 -16.89 1.23 -6.33
N GLN A 150 -18.00 0.48 -6.28
CA GLN A 150 -18.00 -0.98 -6.32
C GLN A 150 -17.40 -1.53 -7.61
N GLU A 151 -17.76 -0.99 -8.76
CA GLU A 151 -17.23 -1.44 -10.06
C GLU A 151 -15.71 -1.25 -10.12
N ARG A 152 -15.21 -0.10 -9.67
CA ARG A 152 -13.78 0.16 -9.61
C ARG A 152 -13.07 -0.75 -8.61
N GLY A 153 -13.70 -1.03 -7.47
CA GLY A 153 -13.20 -1.98 -6.49
C GLY A 153 -13.07 -3.39 -7.04
N ALA A 154 -14.11 -3.86 -7.75
CA ALA A 154 -14.11 -5.16 -8.40
C ALA A 154 -13.03 -5.25 -9.49
N LYS A 155 -12.86 -4.21 -10.31
CA LYS A 155 -11.79 -4.13 -11.30
C LYS A 155 -10.41 -4.25 -10.68
N LEU A 156 -10.13 -3.47 -9.63
CA LEU A 156 -8.84 -3.50 -8.91
C LEU A 156 -8.57 -4.88 -8.29
N LEU A 157 -9.58 -5.52 -7.69
CA LEU A 157 -9.44 -6.88 -7.16
C LEU A 157 -9.11 -7.87 -8.28
N GLY A 158 -9.77 -7.76 -9.43
CA GLY A 158 -9.47 -8.56 -10.63
C GLY A 158 -8.04 -8.34 -11.12
N GLU A 159 -7.55 -7.09 -11.14
CA GLU A 159 -6.18 -6.78 -11.53
C GLU A 159 -5.16 -7.42 -10.57
N VAL A 160 -5.42 -7.43 -9.26
CA VAL A 160 -4.56 -8.11 -8.27
C VAL A 160 -4.57 -9.62 -8.49
N LEU A 161 -5.75 -10.23 -8.67
CA LEU A 161 -5.90 -11.67 -8.87
C LEU A 161 -5.20 -12.18 -10.13
N ASN A 162 -5.20 -11.38 -11.21
CA ASN A 162 -4.61 -11.73 -12.50
C ASN A 162 -3.16 -11.27 -12.65
N SER A 163 -2.58 -10.62 -11.63
CA SER A 163 -1.20 -10.15 -11.68
C SER A 163 -0.21 -11.30 -11.56
N ALA A 164 0.78 -11.34 -12.46
CA ALA A 164 1.89 -12.28 -12.35
C ALA A 164 2.69 -12.13 -11.04
N LEU A 165 2.71 -10.92 -10.47
CA LEU A 165 3.39 -10.63 -9.20
C LEU A 165 2.73 -11.34 -8.01
N LEU A 166 1.44 -11.70 -8.11
CA LEU A 166 0.73 -12.38 -7.02
C LEU A 166 1.34 -13.75 -6.69
N ALA A 167 1.89 -14.43 -7.68
CA ALA A 167 2.52 -15.75 -7.48
C ALA A 167 3.67 -15.68 -6.46
N GLY A 168 4.51 -14.63 -6.54
CA GLY A 168 5.64 -14.39 -5.64
C GLY A 168 5.29 -13.67 -4.34
N ALA A 169 4.06 -13.20 -4.17
CA ALA A 169 3.66 -12.48 -2.97
C ALA A 169 3.58 -13.40 -1.73
N PRO A 170 3.74 -12.84 -0.51
CA PRO A 170 3.63 -13.60 0.74
C PRO A 170 2.28 -14.32 0.85
N LEU A 171 2.31 -15.53 1.44
CA LEU A 171 1.13 -16.38 1.53
C LEU A 171 -0.02 -15.73 2.32
N GLY A 172 0.30 -14.95 3.36
CA GLY A 172 -0.70 -14.19 4.11
C GLY A 172 -1.43 -13.15 3.26
N PHE A 173 -0.71 -12.46 2.37
CA PHE A 173 -1.30 -11.53 1.41
C PHE A 173 -2.19 -12.27 0.39
N LYS A 174 -1.67 -13.34 -0.22
CA LYS A 174 -2.45 -14.18 -1.16
C LYS A 174 -3.73 -14.70 -0.52
N GLY A 175 -3.65 -15.20 0.71
CA GLY A 175 -4.80 -15.67 1.47
C GLY A 175 -5.85 -14.57 1.69
N SER A 176 -5.43 -13.34 1.99
CA SER A 176 -6.33 -12.20 2.13
C SER A 176 -7.02 -11.82 0.80
N VAL A 177 -6.27 -11.84 -0.31
CA VAL A 177 -6.81 -11.59 -1.66
C VAL A 177 -7.85 -12.65 -2.02
N TRP A 178 -7.55 -13.94 -1.85
CA TRP A 178 -8.49 -15.03 -2.14
C TRP A 178 -9.71 -15.00 -1.24
N LEU A 179 -9.54 -14.67 0.05
CA LEU A 179 -10.68 -14.54 0.97
C LEU A 179 -11.62 -13.40 0.55
N LYS A 180 -11.06 -12.25 0.15
CA LYS A 180 -11.85 -11.15 -0.40
C LYS A 180 -12.58 -11.57 -1.68
N ALA A 181 -11.90 -12.25 -2.60
CA ALA A 181 -12.50 -12.76 -3.83
C ALA A 181 -13.63 -13.77 -3.55
N ALA A 182 -13.45 -14.68 -2.59
CA ALA A 182 -14.49 -15.61 -2.17
C ALA A 182 -15.74 -14.88 -1.63
N ASN A 183 -15.52 -13.86 -0.79
CA ASN A 183 -16.62 -13.07 -0.24
C ASN A 183 -17.38 -12.30 -1.33
N GLU A 184 -16.69 -11.72 -2.30
CA GLU A 184 -17.34 -11.01 -3.42
C GLU A 184 -18.06 -11.99 -4.35
N ALA A 185 -17.48 -13.17 -4.64
CA ALA A 185 -18.16 -14.23 -5.40
C ALA A 185 -19.44 -14.72 -4.69
N THR A 186 -19.41 -14.86 -3.36
CA THR A 186 -20.61 -15.22 -2.57
C THR A 186 -21.67 -14.13 -2.70
N LYS A 187 -21.33 -12.86 -2.57
CA LYS A 187 -22.26 -11.73 -2.73
C LYS A 187 -22.87 -11.67 -4.15
N ALA A 188 -22.08 -12.06 -5.16
CA ALA A 188 -22.52 -12.14 -6.55
C ALA A 188 -23.36 -13.39 -6.87
N GLY A 189 -23.62 -14.26 -5.89
CA GLY A 189 -24.37 -15.50 -6.12
C GLY A 189 -23.58 -16.56 -6.91
N ASN A 190 -22.25 -16.53 -6.88
CA ASN A 190 -21.37 -17.48 -7.52
C ASN A 190 -20.65 -18.40 -6.51
N PRO A 191 -21.36 -19.40 -5.93
CA PRO A 191 -20.81 -20.26 -4.89
C PRO A 191 -19.66 -21.16 -5.39
N ALA A 192 -19.64 -21.52 -6.66
CA ALA A 192 -18.58 -22.33 -7.23
C ALA A 192 -17.25 -21.57 -7.25
N GLU A 193 -17.27 -20.32 -7.62
CA GLU A 193 -16.09 -19.47 -7.60
C GLU A 193 -15.64 -19.15 -6.16
N ALA A 194 -16.59 -18.85 -5.27
CA ALA A 194 -16.30 -18.66 -3.86
C ALA A 194 -15.58 -19.88 -3.27
N LYS A 195 -16.11 -21.10 -3.53
CA LYS A 195 -15.50 -22.35 -3.09
C LYS A 195 -14.08 -22.51 -3.63
N ARG A 196 -13.85 -22.21 -4.90
CA ARG A 196 -12.52 -22.29 -5.51
C ARG A 196 -11.47 -21.47 -4.77
N TYR A 197 -11.79 -20.24 -4.39
CA TYR A 197 -10.88 -19.39 -3.63
C TYR A 197 -10.68 -19.89 -2.20
N LEU A 198 -11.73 -20.35 -1.53
CA LEU A 198 -11.63 -20.92 -0.18
C LEU A 198 -10.78 -22.20 -0.16
N ASP A 199 -10.94 -23.06 -1.18
CA ASP A 199 -10.11 -24.26 -1.35
C ASP A 199 -8.62 -23.91 -1.54
N LEU A 200 -8.30 -22.87 -2.33
CA LEU A 200 -6.92 -22.39 -2.49
C LEU A 200 -6.30 -21.97 -1.15
N ILE A 201 -7.05 -21.25 -0.32
CA ILE A 201 -6.59 -20.83 1.01
C ILE A 201 -6.24 -22.04 1.88
N VAL A 202 -7.11 -23.06 1.88
CA VAL A 202 -6.91 -24.28 2.68
C VAL A 202 -5.75 -25.13 2.14
N GLN A 203 -5.72 -25.37 0.84
CA GLN A 203 -4.67 -26.17 0.17
C GLN A 203 -3.29 -25.57 0.35
N GLN A 204 -3.18 -24.25 0.22
CA GLN A 204 -1.91 -23.53 0.40
C GLN A 204 -1.54 -23.35 1.88
N LYS A 205 -2.40 -23.76 2.82
CA LYS A 205 -2.21 -23.55 4.27
C LYS A 205 -1.96 -22.09 4.63
N ALA A 206 -2.68 -21.17 3.96
CA ALA A 206 -2.58 -19.75 4.28
C ALA A 206 -3.02 -19.47 5.72
N PRO A 207 -2.59 -18.37 6.36
CA PRO A 207 -3.01 -18.02 7.72
C PRO A 207 -4.54 -17.95 7.89
N GLN A 208 -5.28 -17.69 6.81
CA GLN A 208 -6.75 -17.62 6.77
C GLN A 208 -7.42 -19.00 6.63
N ALA A 209 -6.67 -20.12 6.67
CA ALA A 209 -7.22 -21.45 6.39
C ALA A 209 -8.35 -21.87 7.36
N ALA A 210 -8.23 -21.54 8.65
CA ALA A 210 -9.28 -21.83 9.62
C ALA A 210 -10.60 -21.10 9.28
N GLN A 211 -10.51 -19.81 8.89
CA GLN A 211 -11.65 -19.02 8.46
C GLN A 211 -12.28 -19.58 7.16
N ALA A 212 -11.43 -19.94 6.18
CA ALA A 212 -11.90 -20.52 4.93
C ALA A 212 -12.62 -21.85 5.15
N GLN A 213 -12.13 -22.71 6.04
CA GLN A 213 -12.80 -23.96 6.41
C GLN A 213 -14.17 -23.73 7.06
N ALA A 214 -14.28 -22.71 7.93
CA ALA A 214 -15.56 -22.36 8.54
C ALA A 214 -16.58 -21.91 7.48
N LEU A 215 -16.18 -21.09 6.53
CA LEU A 215 -17.02 -20.63 5.42
C LEU A 215 -17.45 -21.79 4.50
N LEU A 216 -16.55 -22.73 4.19
CA LEU A 216 -16.87 -23.91 3.38
C LEU A 216 -17.92 -24.80 4.07
N LYS A 217 -17.83 -24.98 5.39
CA LYS A 217 -18.82 -25.75 6.15
C LYS A 217 -20.18 -25.05 6.18
N GLY A 218 -20.23 -23.73 6.38
CA GLY A 218 -21.47 -22.96 6.39
C GLY A 218 -22.17 -22.89 5.03
N ALA A 219 -21.44 -23.03 3.92
CA ALA A 219 -22.00 -23.06 2.57
C ALA A 219 -22.59 -24.43 2.18
N SER A 220 -22.32 -25.48 2.97
CA SER A 220 -22.77 -26.86 2.70
C SER A 220 -24.03 -27.24 3.48
N THR A 221 -24.56 -26.33 4.31
CA THR A 221 -25.82 -26.45 5.07
C THR A 221 -26.91 -25.59 4.45
#